data_f70642e5a5152b874c9371da835e3b5f
#
_entry.id   f70642e5a5152b874c9371da835e3b5f
#
_cell.length_a   1.000
_cell.length_b   1.000
_cell.length_c   1.000
_cell.angle_alpha   90.00
_cell.angle_beta   90.00
_cell.angle_gamma   90.00
#
_symmetry.space_group_name_H-M   'P 1'
#
loop_
_entity.id
_entity.type
_entity.pdbx_description
1 polymer ?
#
loop_
_entity_poly.entity_id
_entity_poly.type
_entity_poly.pdbx_seq_one_letter_code
_entity_poly.pdbx_strand_id
1 'polypeptide(L)'
;KPWATESWHEDVEGYELWDGDQLIGRFFLDMHPREGKYQHAAVAQIRDGISGQQAPLATLMCNFPRGDELMEHSQVVTFLHEFGHLIHYLFAGGHHWSGVSGISTEWDFVEAPSQMLQEWVWDYDTIAQFAKNAEGEVIPPDLLDRMIAARDFGLGMGTRRQLSLAA
;
A
#
# COMPACT_ATOMS: atom_id res chain seq x y z
N LYS A 1 -4.16 -14.35 -4.77
CA LYS A 1 -4.79 -15.56 -4.20
C LYS A 1 -4.24 -15.79 -2.79
N PRO A 2 -5.02 -16.28 -1.82
CA PRO A 2 -4.48 -16.68 -0.52
C PRO A 2 -3.38 -17.73 -0.69
N TRP A 3 -2.34 -17.62 0.12
CA TRP A 3 -1.22 -18.54 0.14
C TRP A 3 -1.10 -19.17 1.53
N ALA A 4 -1.38 -20.47 1.60
CA ALA A 4 -1.27 -21.23 2.84
C ALA A 4 0.22 -21.42 3.18
N THR A 5 0.70 -20.67 4.15
CA THR A 5 2.08 -20.67 4.63
C THR A 5 2.15 -20.32 6.11
N GLU A 6 3.22 -20.70 6.77
CA GLU A 6 3.50 -20.23 8.11
C GLU A 6 3.89 -18.75 8.08
N SER A 7 3.46 -18.02 9.11
CA SER A 7 3.78 -16.62 9.33
C SER A 7 4.30 -16.43 10.78
N TRP A 8 4.81 -15.25 11.09
CA TRP A 8 5.36 -14.94 12.42
C TRP A 8 4.30 -14.55 13.46
N HIS A 9 3.04 -14.40 13.04
CA HIS A 9 1.92 -14.07 13.92
C HIS A 9 0.60 -14.52 13.29
N GLU A 10 -0.39 -14.83 14.10
CA GLU A 10 -1.71 -15.31 13.65
C GLU A 10 -2.49 -14.30 12.81
N ASP A 11 -2.27 -12.99 13.03
CA ASP A 11 -2.89 -11.90 12.26
C ASP A 11 -2.22 -11.65 10.90
N VAL A 12 -1.15 -12.37 10.56
CA VAL A 12 -0.40 -12.14 9.33
C VAL A 12 -0.83 -13.14 8.27
N GLU A 13 -1.36 -12.61 7.18
CA GLU A 13 -1.88 -13.40 6.07
C GLU A 13 -0.94 -13.42 4.88
N GLY A 14 -0.75 -14.59 4.27
CA GLY A 14 0.04 -14.77 3.06
C GLY A 14 -0.79 -14.73 1.79
N TYR A 15 -0.24 -14.10 0.74
CA TYR A 15 -0.87 -13.99 -0.57
C TYR A 15 0.12 -14.22 -1.71
N GLU A 16 -0.41 -14.67 -2.83
CA GLU A 16 0.26 -14.76 -4.12
C GLU A 16 -0.33 -13.77 -5.11
N LEU A 17 0.53 -13.04 -5.81
CA LEU A 17 0.16 -12.21 -6.95
C LEU A 17 0.41 -12.98 -8.24
N TRP A 18 -0.59 -13.05 -9.10
CA TRP A 18 -0.54 -13.75 -10.37
C TRP A 18 -0.95 -12.82 -11.51
N ASP A 19 -0.28 -12.95 -12.64
CA ASP A 19 -0.71 -12.39 -13.93
C ASP A 19 -1.00 -13.56 -14.88
N GLY A 20 -2.29 -13.79 -15.13
CA GLY A 20 -2.72 -15.02 -15.78
C GLY A 20 -2.23 -16.27 -15.03
N ASP A 21 -1.38 -17.05 -15.67
CA ASP A 21 -0.77 -18.28 -15.11
C ASP A 21 0.65 -18.05 -14.56
N GLN A 22 1.15 -16.82 -14.64
CA GLN A 22 2.48 -16.47 -14.14
C GLN A 22 2.42 -15.97 -12.70
N LEU A 23 3.15 -16.62 -11.79
CA LEU A 23 3.38 -16.12 -10.44
C LEU A 23 4.34 -14.93 -10.51
N ILE A 24 3.83 -13.74 -10.17
CA ILE A 24 4.61 -12.50 -10.11
C ILE A 24 5.41 -12.42 -8.81
N GLY A 25 4.77 -12.74 -7.69
CA GLY A 25 5.42 -12.70 -6.38
C GLY A 25 4.51 -13.13 -5.25
N ARG A 26 5.08 -13.12 -4.05
CA ARG A 26 4.38 -13.45 -2.80
C ARG A 26 4.52 -12.33 -1.80
N PHE A 27 3.54 -12.18 -0.94
CA PHE A 27 3.60 -11.15 0.09
C PHE A 27 2.78 -11.53 1.32
N PHE A 28 3.14 -10.91 2.43
CA PHE A 28 2.38 -10.96 3.65
C PHE A 28 1.68 -9.62 3.88
N LEU A 29 0.47 -9.68 4.42
CA LEU A 29 -0.26 -8.54 4.98
C LEU A 29 -0.19 -8.62 6.49
N ASP A 30 0.51 -7.68 7.10
CA ASP A 30 0.63 -7.51 8.54
C ASP A 30 -0.05 -6.19 8.93
N MET A 31 -1.39 -6.24 9.10
CA MET A 31 -2.25 -5.07 9.07
C MET A 31 -2.54 -4.45 10.44
N HIS A 32 -2.35 -5.20 11.54
CA HIS A 32 -2.86 -4.77 12.85
C HIS A 32 -1.74 -4.46 13.85
N PRO A 33 -1.97 -3.50 14.77
CA PRO A 33 -1.00 -3.15 15.81
C PRO A 33 -0.85 -4.29 16.83
N ARG A 34 0.36 -4.44 17.35
CA ARG A 34 0.69 -5.30 18.51
C ARG A 34 1.96 -4.82 19.21
N GLU A 35 2.20 -5.34 20.38
CA GLU A 35 3.41 -5.02 21.14
C GLU A 35 4.68 -5.41 20.36
N GLY A 36 5.67 -4.52 20.34
CA GLY A 36 6.95 -4.74 19.64
C GLY A 36 6.90 -4.56 18.13
N LYS A 37 5.74 -4.31 17.52
CA LYS A 37 5.63 -4.08 16.09
C LYS A 37 6.01 -2.65 15.71
N TYR A 38 6.59 -2.50 14.51
CA TYR A 38 6.87 -1.19 13.90
C TYR A 38 5.58 -0.37 13.76
N GLN A 39 5.61 0.87 14.22
CA GLN A 39 4.42 1.70 14.40
C GLN A 39 3.97 2.46 13.13
N HIS A 40 4.81 2.51 12.11
CA HIS A 40 4.48 3.17 10.84
C HIS A 40 4.08 2.15 9.78
N ALA A 41 3.38 2.61 8.74
CA ALA A 41 3.17 1.82 7.54
C ALA A 41 4.49 1.72 6.76
N ALA A 42 4.77 0.55 6.19
CA ALA A 42 5.94 0.33 5.35
C ALA A 42 5.85 -0.99 4.59
N VAL A 43 6.56 -1.06 3.47
CA VAL A 43 6.89 -2.31 2.79
C VAL A 43 8.30 -2.76 3.20
N ALA A 44 8.43 -3.98 3.70
CA ALA A 44 9.72 -4.60 3.94
C ALA A 44 9.97 -5.72 2.93
N GLN A 45 11.12 -5.64 2.27
CA GLN A 45 11.60 -6.66 1.33
C GLN A 45 12.14 -7.84 2.12
N ILE A 46 11.67 -9.05 1.83
CA ILE A 46 12.13 -10.29 2.49
C ILE A 46 13.09 -11.05 1.57
N ARG A 47 12.76 -11.13 0.28
CA ARG A 47 13.56 -11.88 -0.68
C ARG A 47 13.36 -11.32 -2.08
N ASP A 48 14.47 -10.95 -2.74
CA ASP A 48 14.44 -10.43 -4.10
C ASP A 48 13.99 -11.50 -5.11
N GLY A 49 13.44 -11.04 -6.22
CA GLY A 49 13.13 -11.91 -7.35
C GLY A 49 14.36 -12.21 -8.20
N ILE A 50 14.39 -13.39 -8.81
CA ILE A 50 15.37 -13.78 -9.82
C ILE A 50 14.61 -14.51 -10.94
N SER A 51 14.67 -13.96 -12.14
CA SER A 51 13.93 -14.48 -13.30
C SER A 51 14.14 -15.99 -13.50
N GLY A 52 13.04 -16.74 -13.57
CA GLY A 52 13.05 -18.19 -13.77
C GLY A 52 13.54 -19.03 -12.58
N GLN A 53 13.94 -18.42 -11.46
CA GLN A 53 14.52 -19.12 -10.31
C GLN A 53 13.77 -18.84 -9.00
N GLN A 54 13.44 -17.58 -8.73
CA GLN A 54 12.93 -17.17 -7.43
C GLN A 54 11.91 -16.05 -7.57
N ALA A 55 10.72 -16.27 -7.04
CA ALA A 55 9.71 -15.22 -6.91
C ALA A 55 10.08 -14.23 -5.79
N PRO A 56 9.85 -12.92 -5.97
CA PRO A 56 10.03 -11.94 -4.91
C PRO A 56 9.05 -12.18 -3.76
N LEU A 57 9.48 -11.84 -2.56
CA LEU A 57 8.68 -11.94 -1.33
C LEU A 57 8.86 -10.67 -0.51
N ALA A 58 7.75 -10.05 -0.11
CA ALA A 58 7.72 -8.86 0.72
C ALA A 58 6.65 -8.96 1.80
N THR A 59 6.66 -8.04 2.74
CA THR A 59 5.54 -7.80 3.66
C THR A 59 5.12 -6.35 3.60
N LEU A 60 3.80 -6.12 3.62
CA LEU A 60 3.19 -4.83 3.83
C LEU A 60 2.75 -4.77 5.29
N MET A 61 3.30 -3.82 6.03
CA MET A 61 3.02 -3.60 7.45
C MET A 61 2.22 -2.33 7.62
N CYS A 62 1.10 -2.42 8.36
CA CYS A 62 0.28 -1.29 8.76
C CYS A 62 -0.15 -1.45 10.22
N ASN A 63 -0.89 -0.47 10.76
CA ASN A 63 -1.40 -0.51 12.12
C ASN A 63 -2.86 -0.03 12.12
N PHE A 64 -3.71 -0.73 11.38
CA PHE A 64 -5.13 -0.40 11.24
C PHE A 64 -5.99 -1.01 12.35
N PRO A 65 -7.18 -0.45 12.61
CA PRO A 65 -8.13 -0.98 13.56
C PRO A 65 -8.43 -2.48 13.32
N ARG A 66 -8.89 -3.15 14.37
CA ARG A 66 -9.27 -4.58 14.34
C ARG A 66 -10.77 -4.74 14.33
N GLY A 67 -11.23 -5.89 13.85
CA GLY A 67 -12.64 -6.30 13.91
C GLY A 67 -13.56 -5.34 13.18
N ASP A 68 -14.62 -4.88 13.87
CA ASP A 68 -15.66 -4.04 13.28
C ASP A 68 -15.35 -2.53 13.35
N GLU A 69 -14.17 -2.14 13.82
CA GLU A 69 -13.77 -0.74 13.83
C GLU A 69 -13.50 -0.26 12.40
N LEU A 70 -14.08 0.89 12.05
CA LEU A 70 -13.93 1.46 10.71
C LEU A 70 -12.58 2.15 10.56
N MET A 71 -12.01 2.04 9.36
CA MET A 71 -10.81 2.80 8.98
C MET A 71 -11.18 4.25 8.66
N GLU A 72 -10.32 5.17 9.07
CA GLU A 72 -10.35 6.54 8.56
C GLU A 72 -9.92 6.57 7.09
N HIS A 73 -10.44 7.54 6.32
CA HIS A 73 -10.05 7.72 4.91
C HIS A 73 -8.52 7.87 4.73
N SER A 74 -7.86 8.58 5.64
CA SER A 74 -6.39 8.73 5.68
C SER A 74 -5.66 7.38 5.77
N GLN A 75 -6.22 6.41 6.49
CA GLN A 75 -5.66 5.06 6.60
C GLN A 75 -5.82 4.27 5.30
N VAL A 76 -6.92 4.48 4.57
CA VAL A 76 -7.12 3.88 3.24
C VAL A 76 -6.13 4.46 2.23
N VAL A 77 -5.90 5.79 2.27
CA VAL A 77 -4.84 6.45 1.47
C VAL A 77 -3.47 5.81 1.77
N THR A 78 -3.13 5.68 3.05
CA THR A 78 -1.86 5.06 3.49
C THR A 78 -1.75 3.62 2.99
N PHE A 79 -2.82 2.82 3.11
CA PHE A 79 -2.82 1.44 2.62
C PHE A 79 -2.51 1.37 1.12
N LEU A 80 -3.20 2.15 0.29
CA LEU A 80 -2.97 2.14 -1.15
C LEU A 80 -1.59 2.69 -1.53
N HIS A 81 -1.08 3.66 -0.79
CA HIS A 81 0.30 4.15 -0.97
C HIS A 81 1.31 3.01 -0.77
N GLU A 82 1.26 2.36 0.37
CA GLU A 82 2.18 1.24 0.68
C GLU A 82 1.94 0.03 -0.24
N PHE A 83 0.69 -0.21 -0.63
CA PHE A 83 0.36 -1.24 -1.60
C PHE A 83 0.96 -0.93 -2.98
N GLY A 84 1.07 0.34 -3.35
CA GLY A 84 1.78 0.80 -4.55
C GLY A 84 3.26 0.43 -4.52
N HIS A 85 3.95 0.63 -3.40
CA HIS A 85 5.32 0.16 -3.21
C HIS A 85 5.44 -1.37 -3.29
N LEU A 86 4.50 -2.08 -2.67
CA LEU A 86 4.47 -3.54 -2.71
C LEU A 86 4.35 -4.05 -4.15
N ILE A 87 3.40 -3.54 -4.92
CA ILE A 87 3.18 -3.93 -6.32
C ILE A 87 4.41 -3.60 -7.16
N HIS A 88 4.99 -2.41 -6.99
CA HIS A 88 6.24 -2.03 -7.66
C HIS A 88 7.36 -3.03 -7.38
N TYR A 89 7.56 -3.38 -6.10
CA TYR A 89 8.58 -4.37 -5.72
C TYR A 89 8.34 -5.74 -6.35
N LEU A 90 7.11 -6.25 -6.33
CA LEU A 90 6.81 -7.57 -6.86
C LEU A 90 6.99 -7.64 -8.37
N PHE A 91 6.54 -6.64 -9.11
CA PHE A 91 6.73 -6.58 -10.57
C PHE A 91 8.17 -6.35 -10.99
N ALA A 92 8.95 -5.64 -10.18
CA ALA A 92 10.39 -5.44 -10.41
C ALA A 92 11.25 -6.69 -10.10
N GLY A 93 10.64 -7.80 -9.69
CA GLY A 93 11.34 -9.05 -9.37
C GLY A 93 11.80 -9.89 -10.56
N GLY A 94 11.53 -9.45 -11.80
CA GLY A 94 11.81 -10.20 -13.03
C GLY A 94 13.24 -10.10 -13.60
N HIS A 95 14.21 -9.62 -12.84
CA HIS A 95 15.60 -9.48 -13.28
C HIS A 95 16.41 -10.76 -13.08
N HIS A 96 17.51 -10.91 -13.85
CA HIS A 96 18.42 -12.05 -13.70
C HIS A 96 19.30 -11.98 -12.45
N TRP A 97 19.45 -10.79 -11.86
CA TRP A 97 20.29 -10.52 -10.70
C TRP A 97 19.45 -9.96 -9.56
N SER A 98 19.54 -10.54 -8.37
CA SER A 98 18.83 -10.05 -7.19
C SER A 98 19.15 -8.59 -6.85
N GLY A 99 20.41 -8.18 -6.98
CA GLY A 99 20.85 -6.82 -6.66
C GLY A 99 20.27 -5.69 -7.52
N VAL A 100 19.53 -6.01 -8.60
CA VAL A 100 18.81 -5.04 -9.44
C VAL A 100 17.29 -5.26 -9.41
N SER A 101 16.83 -6.22 -8.64
CA SER A 101 15.40 -6.44 -8.36
C SER A 101 14.91 -5.53 -7.24
N GLY A 102 13.61 -5.26 -7.23
CA GLY A 102 12.97 -4.50 -6.16
C GLY A 102 12.80 -3.01 -6.47
N ILE A 103 12.70 -2.18 -5.43
CA ILE A 103 12.38 -0.74 -5.52
C ILE A 103 13.59 0.16 -5.28
N SER A 104 14.81 -0.36 -5.44
CA SER A 104 16.05 0.44 -5.40
C SER A 104 16.19 1.25 -6.67
N THR A 105 15.44 2.34 -6.77
CA THR A 105 15.42 3.27 -7.89
C THR A 105 15.78 4.68 -7.41
N GLU A 106 15.83 5.65 -8.32
CA GLU A 106 16.10 7.05 -8.00
C GLU A 106 15.02 7.62 -7.09
N TRP A 107 15.43 8.53 -6.18
CA TRP A 107 14.55 9.11 -5.18
C TRP A 107 13.38 9.92 -5.76
N ASP A 108 13.53 10.47 -6.96
CA ASP A 108 12.50 11.21 -7.69
C ASP A 108 11.47 10.30 -8.38
N PHE A 109 11.74 8.98 -8.45
CA PHE A 109 10.82 8.02 -9.04
C PHE A 109 10.20 7.05 -8.02
N VAL A 110 10.86 6.78 -6.89
CA VAL A 110 10.43 5.74 -5.93
C VAL A 110 8.99 5.90 -5.45
N GLU A 111 8.51 7.13 -5.34
CA GLU A 111 7.14 7.45 -4.91
C GLU A 111 6.11 7.49 -6.05
N ALA A 112 6.53 7.39 -7.32
CA ALA A 112 5.58 7.50 -8.42
C ALA A 112 4.52 6.39 -8.43
N PRO A 113 4.83 5.09 -8.23
CA PRO A 113 3.83 4.03 -8.16
C PRO A 113 2.93 4.13 -6.92
N SER A 114 3.48 4.51 -5.77
CA SER A 114 2.73 4.64 -4.52
C SER A 114 1.75 5.80 -4.57
N GLN A 115 2.20 6.98 -5.04
CA GLN A 115 1.35 8.15 -5.23
C GLN A 115 0.29 7.94 -6.31
N MET A 116 0.62 7.24 -7.39
CA MET A 116 -0.36 6.89 -8.41
C MET A 116 -1.48 6.01 -7.84
N LEU A 117 -1.15 4.99 -7.06
CA LEU A 117 -2.15 4.08 -6.52
C LEU A 117 -3.02 4.73 -5.43
N GLN A 118 -2.44 5.58 -4.59
CA GLN A 118 -3.20 6.31 -3.58
C GLN A 118 -4.25 7.27 -4.14
N GLU A 119 -4.08 7.78 -5.39
CA GLU A 119 -5.07 8.64 -6.01
C GLU A 119 -6.41 7.93 -6.29
N TRP A 120 -6.43 6.62 -6.36
CA TRP A 120 -7.65 5.83 -6.59
C TRP A 120 -8.69 5.96 -5.48
N VAL A 121 -8.30 6.38 -4.27
CA VAL A 121 -9.28 6.63 -3.19
C VAL A 121 -10.12 7.89 -3.41
N TRP A 122 -9.76 8.70 -4.40
CA TRP A 122 -10.48 9.90 -4.78
C TRP A 122 -11.36 9.70 -6.01
N ASP A 123 -11.35 8.49 -6.60
CA ASP A 123 -12.25 8.08 -7.67
C ASP A 123 -13.47 7.38 -7.08
N TYR A 124 -14.67 7.94 -7.35
CA TYR A 124 -15.91 7.44 -6.75
C TYR A 124 -16.21 5.99 -7.14
N ASP A 125 -16.02 5.63 -8.42
CA ASP A 125 -16.32 4.28 -8.92
C ASP A 125 -15.43 3.23 -8.26
N THR A 126 -14.23 3.61 -7.89
CA THR A 126 -13.29 2.75 -7.16
C THR A 126 -13.68 2.63 -5.69
N ILE A 127 -13.82 3.77 -4.99
CA ILE A 127 -14.02 3.76 -3.53
C ILE A 127 -15.40 3.20 -3.14
N ALA A 128 -16.41 3.40 -3.97
CA ALA A 128 -17.76 2.89 -3.74
C ALA A 128 -17.85 1.35 -3.71
N GLN A 129 -16.84 0.65 -4.24
CA GLN A 129 -16.83 -0.81 -4.21
C GLN A 129 -16.57 -1.38 -2.81
N PHE A 130 -15.89 -0.63 -1.95
CA PHE A 130 -15.49 -1.12 -0.63
C PHE A 130 -15.77 -0.16 0.53
N ALA A 131 -15.83 1.16 0.30
CA ALA A 131 -16.04 2.15 1.37
C ALA A 131 -17.50 2.14 1.84
N LYS A 132 -17.74 1.58 3.01
CA LYS A 132 -19.04 1.48 3.65
C LYS A 132 -18.96 1.94 5.09
N ASN A 133 -20.06 2.52 5.59
CA ASN A 133 -20.21 2.87 6.99
C ASN A 133 -20.58 1.63 7.85
N ALA A 134 -20.80 1.81 9.15
CA ALA A 134 -21.17 0.74 10.08
C ALA A 134 -22.49 0.06 9.71
N GLU A 135 -23.40 0.77 9.02
CA GLU A 135 -24.69 0.28 8.54
C GLU A 135 -24.58 -0.45 7.18
N GLY A 136 -23.39 -0.50 6.59
CA GLY A 136 -23.13 -1.12 5.29
C GLY A 136 -23.49 -0.23 4.10
N GLU A 137 -23.82 1.04 4.33
CA GLU A 137 -24.12 1.99 3.27
C GLU A 137 -22.83 2.50 2.60
N VAL A 138 -22.88 2.61 1.29
CA VAL A 138 -21.75 3.10 0.47
C VAL A 138 -21.56 4.59 0.71
N ILE A 139 -20.30 5.06 0.65
CA ILE A 139 -19.97 6.49 0.74
C ILE A 139 -20.81 7.33 -0.23
N PRO A 140 -21.52 8.40 0.23
CA PRO A 140 -22.28 9.26 -0.66
C PRO A 140 -21.34 10.05 -1.62
N PRO A 141 -21.71 10.22 -2.91
CA PRO A 141 -20.89 10.96 -3.87
C PRO A 141 -20.60 12.40 -3.44
N ASP A 142 -21.60 13.10 -2.90
CA ASP A 142 -21.46 14.47 -2.43
C ASP A 142 -20.50 14.60 -1.23
N LEU A 143 -20.36 13.55 -0.42
CA LEU A 143 -19.36 13.52 0.65
C LEU A 143 -17.96 13.45 0.08
N LEU A 144 -17.73 12.57 -0.91
CA LEU A 144 -16.43 12.46 -1.57
C LEU A 144 -16.05 13.78 -2.30
N ASP A 145 -17.02 14.41 -3.00
CA ASP A 145 -16.80 15.71 -3.66
C ASP A 145 -16.36 16.79 -2.66
N ARG A 146 -16.98 16.84 -1.48
CA ARG A 146 -16.58 17.77 -0.41
C ARG A 146 -15.20 17.44 0.16
N MET A 147 -14.86 16.17 0.28
CA MET A 147 -13.53 15.73 0.73
C MET A 147 -12.46 16.14 -0.30
N ILE A 148 -12.72 15.97 -1.59
CA ILE A 148 -11.84 16.41 -2.68
C ILE A 148 -11.66 17.93 -2.64
N ALA A 149 -12.74 18.69 -2.51
CA ALA A 149 -12.67 20.14 -2.42
C ALA A 149 -11.88 20.65 -1.18
N ALA A 150 -11.91 19.87 -0.09
CA ALA A 150 -11.16 20.20 1.14
C ALA A 150 -9.67 19.78 1.07
N ARG A 151 -9.31 18.87 0.19
CA ARG A 151 -7.96 18.28 0.06
C ARG A 151 -6.88 19.34 -0.13
N ASP A 152 -7.15 20.34 -0.97
CA ASP A 152 -6.19 21.36 -1.33
C ASP A 152 -6.19 22.57 -0.36
N PHE A 153 -7.02 22.52 0.68
CA PHE A 153 -7.07 23.59 1.67
C PHE A 153 -5.72 23.70 2.43
N GLY A 154 -5.09 24.85 2.34
CA GLY A 154 -3.80 25.10 3.01
C GLY A 154 -2.57 24.54 2.28
N LEU A 155 -2.71 23.96 1.09
CA LEU A 155 -1.61 23.36 0.32
C LEU A 155 -0.44 24.34 0.11
N GLY A 156 -0.71 25.63 -0.16
CA GLY A 156 0.31 26.66 -0.29
C GLY A 156 1.15 26.87 0.99
N MET A 157 0.54 26.70 2.16
CA MET A 157 1.28 26.76 3.44
C MET A 157 2.18 25.54 3.62
N GLY A 158 1.73 24.36 3.19
CA GLY A 158 2.54 23.14 3.15
C GLY A 158 3.77 23.31 2.24
N THR A 159 3.58 23.81 1.04
CA THR A 159 4.66 24.09 0.08
C THR A 159 5.67 25.09 0.65
N ARG A 160 5.19 26.19 1.26
CA ARG A 160 6.06 27.17 1.93
C ARG A 160 6.90 26.54 3.04
N ARG A 161 6.31 25.64 3.85
CA ARG A 161 7.03 24.91 4.91
C ARG A 161 8.12 24.04 4.32
N GLN A 162 7.84 23.30 3.24
CA GLN A 162 8.84 22.46 2.57
C GLN A 162 10.02 23.28 2.04
N LEU A 163 9.75 24.40 1.39
CA LEU A 163 10.81 25.31 0.91
C LEU A 163 11.66 25.88 2.04
N SER A 164 11.05 26.15 3.20
CA SER A 164 11.78 26.65 4.38
C SER A 164 12.65 25.59 5.06
N LEU A 165 12.37 24.30 4.84
CA LEU A 165 13.18 23.19 5.37
C LEU A 165 14.33 22.81 4.42
N ALA A 166 14.22 23.16 3.13
CA ALA A 166 15.21 22.90 2.11
C ALA A 166 16.28 24.01 1.97
N ALA A 167 16.08 25.15 2.65
CA ALA A 167 16.99 26.30 2.68
C ALA A 167 17.89 26.27 3.91
#